data_3c1edcf3c647363838c4f56889edfbff
#
_entry.id   3c1edcf3c647363838c4f56889edfbff
#
_cell.length_a   1.000
_cell.length_b   1.000
_cell.length_c   1.000
_cell.angle_alpha   90.00
_cell.angle_beta   90.00
_cell.angle_gamma   90.00
#
_symmetry.space_group_name_H-M   'P 1'
#
loop_
_entity.id
_entity.type
_entity.pdbx_description
1 polymer ?
#
loop_
_entity_poly.entity_id
_entity_poly.type
_entity_poly.pdbx_seq_one_letter_code
_entity_poly.pdbx_strand_id
1 'polypeptide(L)'
;MLKAIFFDAAGILYTRDGHTEEFALKLLREKGYDPEVSPEQLNTLATLKSQANQGVLDHAAYWDEFLSMRGVLDAVQRSQLTSEIESYSNNVLPIPGVRETLQELKDHGYLLGIITDTMYPLEWKKRRLEKVGVADLLDIIACSTVLGAHKPDPAIYSHALQQASLSPSEAVFVGHLGIELQGAHAAGMVTISIDPALEENADYRCRSLPELLTLPILQETSAAPLR
;
A
#
# COMPACT_ATOMS: atom_id res chain seq x y z
N MET A 1 -12.89 21.45 -7.18
CA MET A 1 -13.44 20.94 -5.90
C MET A 1 -13.11 19.48 -5.80
N LEU A 2 -12.55 19.02 -4.66
CA LEU A 2 -12.21 17.62 -4.45
C LEU A 2 -13.45 16.75 -4.30
N LYS A 3 -13.40 15.54 -4.87
CA LYS A 3 -14.50 14.57 -4.87
C LYS A 3 -14.06 13.19 -4.38
N ALA A 4 -12.77 12.85 -4.49
CA ALA A 4 -12.24 11.56 -4.08
C ALA A 4 -10.97 11.69 -3.27
N ILE A 5 -10.78 10.74 -2.35
CA ILE A 5 -9.54 10.59 -1.58
C ILE A 5 -9.05 9.16 -1.77
N PHE A 6 -7.85 9.02 -2.31
CA PHE A 6 -7.17 7.76 -2.47
C PHE A 6 -6.04 7.63 -1.44
N PHE A 7 -5.96 6.51 -0.77
CA PHE A 7 -4.96 6.25 0.25
C PHE A 7 -3.95 5.21 -0.23
N ASP A 8 -2.67 5.34 0.15
CA ASP A 8 -1.87 4.14 0.28
C ASP A 8 -2.46 3.27 1.41
N ALA A 9 -2.27 1.96 1.33
CA ALA A 9 -2.91 1.08 2.29
C ALA A 9 -2.01 0.76 3.49
N ALA A 10 -0.77 0.30 3.23
CA ALA A 10 0.16 -0.11 4.29
C ALA A 10 0.84 1.12 4.90
N GLY A 11 0.83 1.26 6.22
CA GLY A 11 1.35 2.45 6.91
C GLY A 11 0.34 3.61 7.02
N ILE A 12 -0.75 3.58 6.24
CA ILE A 12 -1.81 4.61 6.27
C ILE A 12 -3.12 4.07 6.85
N LEU A 13 -3.62 2.93 6.38
CA LEU A 13 -4.87 2.34 6.87
C LEU A 13 -4.63 1.23 7.88
N TYR A 14 -3.55 0.48 7.70
CA TYR A 14 -3.12 -0.58 8.59
C TYR A 14 -1.59 -0.64 8.70
N THR A 15 -1.14 -1.22 9.78
CA THR A 15 0.29 -1.47 10.04
C THR A 15 0.51 -2.94 10.42
N ARG A 16 1.78 -3.30 10.59
CA ARG A 16 2.24 -4.55 11.19
C ARG A 16 3.51 -4.29 11.99
N ASP A 17 3.93 -5.26 12.76
CA ASP A 17 5.15 -5.17 13.56
C ASP A 17 6.40 -5.40 12.67
N GLY A 18 6.80 -4.35 11.92
CA GLY A 18 7.94 -4.36 11.00
C GLY A 18 7.62 -4.83 9.58
N HIS A 19 8.64 -4.80 8.73
CA HIS A 19 8.55 -5.20 7.33
C HIS A 19 8.60 -6.72 7.16
N THR A 20 7.86 -7.25 6.19
CA THR A 20 7.80 -8.71 5.93
C THR A 20 9.17 -9.30 5.59
N GLU A 21 10.00 -8.57 4.85
CA GLU A 21 11.37 -9.04 4.53
C GLU A 21 12.28 -9.04 5.76
N GLU A 22 12.16 -8.06 6.66
CA GLU A 22 12.89 -8.04 7.93
C GLU A 22 12.52 -9.24 8.81
N PHE A 23 11.22 -9.56 8.87
CA PHE A 23 10.75 -10.77 9.53
C PHE A 23 11.35 -12.03 8.89
N ALA A 24 11.36 -12.14 7.56
CA ALA A 24 11.93 -13.27 6.85
C ALA A 24 13.44 -13.43 7.15
N LEU A 25 14.21 -12.34 7.18
CA LEU A 25 15.63 -12.34 7.53
C LEU A 25 15.85 -12.75 9.00
N LYS A 26 15.00 -12.29 9.92
CA LYS A 26 15.03 -12.70 11.32
C LYS A 26 14.74 -14.20 11.46
N LEU A 27 13.69 -14.68 10.80
CA LEU A 27 13.30 -16.10 10.79
C LEU A 27 14.44 -17.00 10.28
N LEU A 28 15.13 -16.59 9.23
CA LEU A 28 16.29 -17.31 8.71
C LEU A 28 17.41 -17.42 9.75
N ARG A 29 17.75 -16.33 10.43
CA ARG A 29 18.76 -16.34 11.52
C ARG A 29 18.36 -17.29 12.66
N GLU A 30 17.11 -17.27 13.07
CA GLU A 30 16.56 -18.16 14.12
C GLU A 30 16.62 -19.64 13.72
N LYS A 31 16.52 -19.94 12.43
CA LYS A 31 16.66 -21.30 11.87
C LYS A 31 18.12 -21.70 11.55
N GLY A 32 19.09 -20.82 11.81
CA GLY A 32 20.52 -21.09 11.62
C GLY A 32 21.04 -20.84 10.20
N TYR A 33 20.31 -20.12 9.36
CA TYR A 33 20.76 -19.70 8.03
C TYR A 33 21.45 -18.34 8.07
N ASP A 34 22.43 -18.14 7.19
CA ASP A 34 22.98 -16.81 6.95
C ASP A 34 22.03 -16.04 6.02
N PRO A 35 21.46 -14.92 6.47
CA PRO A 35 20.56 -14.12 5.63
C PRO A 35 21.28 -13.27 4.59
N GLU A 36 22.59 -13.15 4.67
CA GLU A 36 23.37 -12.29 3.77
C GLU A 36 23.44 -12.90 2.36
N VAL A 37 23.41 -12.05 1.37
CA VAL A 37 23.52 -12.40 -0.04
C VAL A 37 24.43 -11.40 -0.76
N SER A 38 24.96 -11.81 -1.92
CA SER A 38 25.82 -10.93 -2.72
C SER A 38 25.04 -9.73 -3.29
N PRO A 39 25.71 -8.64 -3.67
CA PRO A 39 25.07 -7.49 -4.35
C PRO A 39 24.34 -7.90 -5.63
N GLU A 40 24.85 -8.88 -6.37
CA GLU A 40 24.20 -9.41 -7.55
C GLU A 40 22.87 -10.12 -7.23
N GLN A 41 22.86 -10.92 -6.18
CA GLN A 41 21.63 -11.56 -5.68
C GLN A 41 20.62 -10.53 -5.17
N LEU A 42 21.06 -9.45 -4.50
CA LEU A 42 20.17 -8.35 -4.10
C LEU A 42 19.50 -7.69 -5.31
N ASN A 43 20.26 -7.43 -6.38
CA ASN A 43 19.71 -6.86 -7.62
C ASN A 43 18.71 -7.81 -8.28
N THR A 44 19.00 -9.11 -8.28
CA THR A 44 18.07 -10.14 -8.78
C THR A 44 16.78 -10.14 -7.96
N LEU A 45 16.86 -10.15 -6.62
CA LEU A 45 15.70 -10.11 -5.74
C LEU A 45 14.87 -8.82 -5.92
N ALA A 46 15.51 -7.66 -6.12
CA ALA A 46 14.81 -6.41 -6.40
C ALA A 46 14.01 -6.50 -7.72
N THR A 47 14.58 -7.12 -8.75
CA THR A 47 13.90 -7.37 -10.02
C THR A 47 12.71 -8.32 -9.84
N LEU A 48 12.90 -9.45 -9.16
CA LEU A 48 11.83 -10.41 -8.86
C LEU A 48 10.71 -9.80 -8.03
N LYS A 49 11.06 -8.95 -7.05
CA LYS A 49 10.09 -8.21 -6.24
C LYS A 49 9.24 -7.24 -7.09
N SER A 50 9.88 -6.53 -8.01
CA SER A 50 9.16 -5.65 -8.96
C SER A 50 8.20 -6.47 -9.83
N GLN A 51 8.64 -7.61 -10.37
CA GLN A 51 7.78 -8.52 -11.14
C GLN A 51 6.62 -9.07 -10.31
N ALA A 52 6.87 -9.41 -9.04
CA ALA A 52 5.83 -9.87 -8.13
C ALA A 52 4.81 -8.76 -7.82
N ASN A 53 5.27 -7.52 -7.62
CA ASN A 53 4.39 -6.36 -7.43
C ASN A 53 3.57 -6.01 -8.69
N GLN A 54 4.03 -6.41 -9.86
CA GLN A 54 3.29 -6.28 -11.12
C GLN A 54 2.38 -7.48 -11.42
N GLY A 55 2.37 -8.52 -10.56
CA GLY A 55 1.62 -9.75 -10.80
C GLY A 55 2.16 -10.63 -11.93
N VAL A 56 3.37 -10.34 -12.44
CA VAL A 56 4.07 -11.14 -13.46
C VAL A 56 4.68 -12.38 -12.83
N LEU A 57 5.20 -12.25 -11.60
CA LEU A 57 5.72 -13.35 -10.80
C LEU A 57 4.77 -13.65 -9.64
N ASP A 58 4.51 -14.93 -9.40
CA ASP A 58 3.76 -15.35 -8.22
C ASP A 58 4.55 -15.08 -6.92
N HIS A 59 3.86 -14.64 -5.87
CA HIS A 59 4.49 -14.32 -4.59
C HIS A 59 5.20 -15.51 -3.93
N ALA A 60 4.66 -16.73 -4.10
CA ALA A 60 5.32 -17.93 -3.57
C ALA A 60 6.62 -18.22 -4.32
N ALA A 61 6.66 -17.98 -5.63
CA ALA A 61 7.90 -18.09 -6.41
C ALA A 61 8.94 -17.04 -5.98
N TYR A 62 8.52 -15.81 -5.67
CA TYR A 62 9.42 -14.81 -5.10
C TYR A 62 10.04 -15.27 -3.77
N TRP A 63 9.22 -15.80 -2.85
CA TRP A 63 9.71 -16.27 -1.56
C TRP A 63 10.57 -17.52 -1.68
N ASP A 64 10.26 -18.42 -2.63
CA ASP A 64 11.11 -19.59 -2.91
C ASP A 64 12.51 -19.19 -3.34
N GLU A 65 12.64 -18.25 -4.28
CA GLU A 65 13.93 -17.70 -4.72
C GLU A 65 14.64 -16.92 -3.58
N PHE A 66 13.90 -16.10 -2.82
CA PHE A 66 14.43 -15.36 -1.68
C PHE A 66 15.10 -16.27 -0.66
N LEU A 67 14.47 -17.40 -0.35
CA LEU A 67 14.94 -18.40 0.59
C LEU A 67 16.07 -19.26 0.00
N SER A 68 15.94 -19.67 -1.27
CA SER A 68 16.93 -20.44 -2.00
C SER A 68 18.28 -19.74 -2.06
N MET A 69 18.30 -18.45 -2.41
CA MET A 69 19.50 -17.61 -2.45
C MET A 69 20.20 -17.48 -1.06
N ARG A 70 19.48 -17.76 0.02
CA ARG A 70 20.00 -17.73 1.40
C ARG A 70 20.29 -19.14 1.96
N GLY A 71 20.48 -20.11 1.06
CA GLY A 71 20.95 -21.44 1.42
C GLY A 71 19.89 -22.41 1.94
N VAL A 72 18.60 -22.06 1.87
CA VAL A 72 17.51 -23.01 2.16
C VAL A 72 17.33 -23.93 0.94
N LEU A 73 18.07 -25.04 0.88
CA LEU A 73 18.10 -25.91 -0.31
C LEU A 73 16.89 -26.85 -0.39
N ASP A 74 16.35 -27.26 0.75
CA ASP A 74 15.20 -28.17 0.81
C ASP A 74 13.89 -27.46 0.45
N ALA A 75 13.18 -27.95 -0.57
CA ALA A 75 11.96 -27.33 -1.08
C ALA A 75 10.79 -27.40 -0.08
N VAL A 76 10.71 -28.46 0.74
CA VAL A 76 9.66 -28.59 1.76
C VAL A 76 9.88 -27.54 2.84
N GLN A 77 11.13 -27.35 3.24
CA GLN A 77 11.49 -26.33 4.23
C GLN A 77 11.23 -24.92 3.69
N ARG A 78 11.55 -24.63 2.41
CA ARG A 78 11.19 -23.34 1.79
C ARG A 78 9.69 -23.10 1.82
N SER A 79 8.89 -24.10 1.49
CA SER A 79 7.42 -23.98 1.54
C SER A 79 6.91 -23.70 2.95
N GLN A 80 7.48 -24.34 3.99
CA GLN A 80 7.12 -24.09 5.38
C GLN A 80 7.48 -22.66 5.81
N LEU A 81 8.70 -22.20 5.51
CA LEU A 81 9.13 -20.84 5.81
C LEU A 81 8.31 -19.79 5.06
N THR A 82 7.99 -20.06 3.80
CA THR A 82 7.07 -19.19 3.01
C THR A 82 5.72 -19.06 3.73
N SER A 83 5.14 -20.14 4.21
CA SER A 83 3.87 -20.09 4.95
C SER A 83 3.97 -19.29 6.26
N GLU A 84 5.10 -19.37 6.98
CA GLU A 84 5.33 -18.53 8.17
C GLU A 84 5.43 -17.04 7.79
N ILE A 85 6.16 -16.70 6.71
CA ILE A 85 6.31 -15.33 6.20
C ILE A 85 4.96 -14.76 5.74
N GLU A 86 4.16 -15.55 5.04
CA GLU A 86 2.84 -15.16 4.56
C GLU A 86 1.85 -14.94 5.72
N SER A 87 1.89 -15.80 6.73
CA SER A 87 1.10 -15.65 7.96
C SER A 87 1.44 -14.33 8.66
N TYR A 88 2.73 -14.05 8.82
CA TYR A 88 3.19 -12.76 9.36
C TYR A 88 2.71 -11.57 8.51
N SER A 89 2.85 -11.67 7.17
CA SER A 89 2.41 -10.63 6.23
C SER A 89 0.92 -10.31 6.36
N ASN A 90 0.10 -11.28 6.73
CA ASN A 90 -1.35 -11.12 6.93
C ASN A 90 -1.75 -10.68 8.35
N ASN A 91 -0.80 -10.63 9.29
CA ASN A 91 -1.07 -10.15 10.64
C ASN A 91 -1.01 -8.64 10.72
N VAL A 92 -2.06 -7.97 10.24
CA VAL A 92 -2.20 -6.52 10.22
C VAL A 92 -3.05 -6.02 11.38
N LEU A 93 -2.77 -4.78 11.81
CA LEU A 93 -3.50 -4.03 12.83
C LEU A 93 -3.99 -2.71 12.22
N PRO A 94 -5.16 -2.21 12.61
CA PRO A 94 -5.65 -0.92 12.14
C PRO A 94 -4.76 0.22 12.65
N ILE A 95 -4.57 1.25 11.82
CA ILE A 95 -4.03 2.53 12.29
C ILE A 95 -5.06 3.18 13.23
N PRO A 96 -4.64 3.78 14.37
CA PRO A 96 -5.56 4.44 15.29
C PRO A 96 -6.46 5.47 14.60
N GLY A 97 -7.78 5.37 14.82
CA GLY A 97 -8.77 6.29 14.27
C GLY A 97 -9.07 6.07 12.77
N VAL A 98 -8.58 4.98 12.14
CA VAL A 98 -8.76 4.76 10.71
C VAL A 98 -10.23 4.68 10.31
N ARG A 99 -11.04 3.86 11.01
CA ARG A 99 -12.44 3.68 10.63
C ARG A 99 -13.25 4.95 10.83
N GLU A 100 -13.06 5.62 11.96
CA GLU A 100 -13.75 6.86 12.29
C GLU A 100 -13.43 7.97 11.27
N THR A 101 -12.16 8.11 10.90
CA THR A 101 -11.73 9.10 9.91
C THR A 101 -12.32 8.81 8.53
N LEU A 102 -12.26 7.56 8.06
CA LEU A 102 -12.83 7.20 6.76
C LEU A 102 -14.35 7.37 6.75
N GLN A 103 -15.04 7.02 7.85
CA GLN A 103 -16.47 7.22 7.96
C GLN A 103 -16.85 8.70 7.85
N GLU A 104 -16.15 9.58 8.55
CA GLU A 104 -16.41 11.02 8.52
C GLU A 104 -16.15 11.60 7.11
N LEU A 105 -15.11 11.15 6.43
CA LEU A 105 -14.86 11.54 5.03
C LEU A 105 -15.97 11.05 4.09
N LYS A 106 -16.52 9.84 4.30
CA LYS A 106 -17.70 9.35 3.56
C LYS A 106 -18.93 10.21 3.85
N ASP A 107 -19.15 10.56 5.11
CA ASP A 107 -20.31 11.39 5.52
C ASP A 107 -20.20 12.81 4.93
N HIS A 108 -18.99 13.30 4.68
CA HIS A 108 -18.75 14.53 3.91
C HIS A 108 -18.93 14.36 2.40
N GLY A 109 -19.26 13.16 1.91
CA GLY A 109 -19.59 12.89 0.51
C GLY A 109 -18.39 12.57 -0.39
N TYR A 110 -17.21 12.30 0.17
CA TYR A 110 -16.06 11.85 -0.60
C TYR A 110 -16.22 10.40 -1.08
N LEU A 111 -15.82 10.14 -2.31
CA LEU A 111 -15.50 8.80 -2.77
C LEU A 111 -14.15 8.40 -2.17
N LEU A 112 -14.06 7.22 -1.55
CA LEU A 112 -12.83 6.74 -0.94
C LEU A 112 -12.28 5.54 -1.71
N GLY A 113 -10.96 5.52 -1.92
CA GLY A 113 -10.30 4.41 -2.57
C GLY A 113 -8.88 4.17 -2.05
N ILE A 114 -8.26 3.12 -2.53
CA ILE A 114 -6.85 2.87 -2.32
C ILE A 114 -6.10 2.73 -3.64
N ILE A 115 -4.86 3.23 -3.65
CA ILE A 115 -3.85 2.96 -4.68
C ILE A 115 -2.71 2.23 -3.98
N THR A 116 -2.58 0.93 -4.24
CA THR A 116 -1.76 0.06 -3.38
C THR A 116 -0.88 -0.89 -4.17
N ASP A 117 0.37 -0.98 -3.71
CA ASP A 117 1.29 -2.00 -4.18
C ASP A 117 1.22 -3.25 -3.31
N THR A 118 1.35 -4.39 -3.95
CA THR A 118 1.42 -5.69 -3.27
C THR A 118 1.98 -6.73 -4.23
N MET A 119 2.70 -7.70 -3.70
CA MET A 119 3.06 -8.92 -4.44
C MET A 119 2.01 -10.02 -4.29
N TYR A 120 1.05 -9.85 -3.40
CA TYR A 120 0.03 -10.85 -3.09
C TYR A 120 -1.24 -10.64 -3.93
N PRO A 121 -2.07 -11.68 -4.12
CA PRO A 121 -3.36 -11.55 -4.79
C PRO A 121 -4.24 -10.46 -4.16
N LEU A 122 -5.05 -9.80 -5.00
CA LEU A 122 -5.99 -8.76 -4.57
C LEU A 122 -6.88 -9.22 -3.40
N GLU A 123 -7.28 -10.50 -3.39
CA GLU A 123 -8.13 -11.07 -2.32
C GLU A 123 -7.46 -11.01 -0.93
N TRP A 124 -6.13 -11.08 -0.87
CA TRP A 124 -5.41 -10.89 0.41
C TRP A 124 -5.46 -9.43 0.87
N LYS A 125 -5.39 -8.49 -0.06
CA LYS A 125 -5.55 -7.06 0.25
C LYS A 125 -6.95 -6.79 0.79
N LYS A 126 -7.99 -7.33 0.16
CA LYS A 126 -9.37 -7.21 0.63
C LYS A 126 -9.55 -7.78 2.04
N ARG A 127 -9.04 -8.99 2.31
CA ARG A 127 -9.07 -9.60 3.66
C ARG A 127 -8.36 -8.75 4.73
N ARG A 128 -7.25 -8.09 4.37
CA ARG A 128 -6.56 -7.18 5.29
C ARG A 128 -7.42 -5.96 5.61
N LEU A 129 -8.09 -5.38 4.61
CA LEU A 129 -9.01 -4.26 4.79
C LEU A 129 -10.26 -4.66 5.60
N GLU A 130 -10.79 -5.86 5.38
CA GLU A 130 -11.87 -6.45 6.19
C GLU A 130 -11.42 -6.63 7.66
N LYS A 131 -10.24 -7.22 7.86
CA LYS A 131 -9.67 -7.45 9.20
C LYS A 131 -9.51 -6.16 10.00
N VAL A 132 -9.15 -5.05 9.36
CA VAL A 132 -9.01 -3.74 10.02
C VAL A 132 -10.30 -2.91 9.99
N GLY A 133 -11.39 -3.47 9.46
CA GLY A 133 -12.73 -2.91 9.57
C GLY A 133 -13.00 -1.70 8.67
N VAL A 134 -12.35 -1.61 7.49
CA VAL A 134 -12.52 -0.46 6.57
C VAL A 134 -12.93 -0.84 5.15
N ALA A 135 -13.08 -2.13 4.85
CA ALA A 135 -13.39 -2.59 3.49
C ALA A 135 -14.72 -2.05 2.96
N ASP A 136 -15.71 -1.92 3.82
CA ASP A 136 -17.06 -1.42 3.52
C ASP A 136 -17.11 0.10 3.22
N LEU A 137 -16.05 0.83 3.53
CA LEU A 137 -15.94 2.27 3.30
C LEU A 137 -15.22 2.62 1.99
N LEU A 138 -14.60 1.62 1.35
CA LEU A 138 -13.80 1.83 0.14
C LEU A 138 -14.58 1.50 -1.12
N ASP A 139 -14.69 2.46 -2.02
CA ASP A 139 -15.42 2.34 -3.29
C ASP A 139 -14.51 1.79 -4.40
N ILE A 140 -13.19 2.09 -4.35
CA ILE A 140 -12.23 1.78 -5.41
C ILE A 140 -10.96 1.14 -4.83
N ILE A 141 -10.45 0.12 -5.53
CA ILE A 141 -9.17 -0.51 -5.23
C ILE A 141 -8.33 -0.59 -6.51
N ALA A 142 -7.37 0.31 -6.66
CA ALA A 142 -6.34 0.23 -7.69
C ALA A 142 -5.15 -0.57 -7.13
N CYS A 143 -4.96 -1.79 -7.63
CA CYS A 143 -4.00 -2.76 -7.11
C CYS A 143 -2.94 -3.10 -8.16
N SER A 144 -1.67 -3.03 -7.79
CA SER A 144 -0.54 -3.21 -8.70
C SER A 144 -0.53 -4.58 -9.39
N THR A 145 -0.83 -5.67 -8.65
CA THR A 145 -0.84 -7.03 -9.21
C THR A 145 -1.98 -7.28 -10.21
N VAL A 146 -3.05 -6.48 -10.16
CA VAL A 146 -4.16 -6.57 -11.12
C VAL A 146 -3.86 -5.75 -12.37
N LEU A 147 -3.25 -4.58 -12.19
CA LEU A 147 -2.98 -3.65 -13.28
C LEU A 147 -1.70 -3.98 -14.05
N GLY A 148 -0.73 -4.63 -13.44
CA GLY A 148 0.60 -4.83 -14.01
C GLY A 148 1.53 -3.62 -13.87
N ALA A 149 1.15 -2.62 -13.08
CA ALA A 149 1.93 -1.42 -12.80
C ALA A 149 1.86 -1.07 -11.31
N HIS A 150 2.97 -0.60 -10.73
CA HIS A 150 3.05 -0.20 -9.32
C HIS A 150 3.52 1.25 -9.19
N LYS A 151 3.25 1.88 -8.07
CA LYS A 151 3.73 3.24 -7.78
C LYS A 151 5.27 3.31 -7.90
N PRO A 152 5.85 4.35 -8.48
CA PRO A 152 5.23 5.62 -8.91
C PRO A 152 4.77 5.64 -10.38
N ASP A 153 4.58 4.50 -11.05
CA ASP A 153 4.13 4.48 -12.45
C ASP A 153 2.79 5.24 -12.58
N PRO A 154 2.68 6.23 -13.50
CA PRO A 154 1.46 7.01 -13.68
C PRO A 154 0.24 6.16 -14.06
N ALA A 155 0.43 4.95 -14.60
CA ALA A 155 -0.66 4.06 -14.98
C ALA A 155 -1.57 3.69 -13.79
N ILE A 156 -1.00 3.46 -12.58
CA ILE A 156 -1.80 3.05 -11.43
C ILE A 156 -2.68 4.20 -10.90
N TYR A 157 -2.18 5.44 -10.92
CA TYR A 157 -2.96 6.63 -10.54
C TYR A 157 -4.05 6.92 -11.57
N SER A 158 -3.70 6.88 -12.86
CA SER A 158 -4.65 7.07 -13.96
C SER A 158 -5.77 6.03 -13.93
N HIS A 159 -5.45 4.78 -13.60
CA HIS A 159 -6.45 3.71 -13.45
C HIS A 159 -7.43 4.01 -12.30
N ALA A 160 -6.94 4.44 -11.14
CA ALA A 160 -7.80 4.83 -10.02
C ALA A 160 -8.74 6.00 -10.39
N LEU A 161 -8.21 7.02 -11.08
CA LEU A 161 -8.98 8.16 -11.55
C LEU A 161 -10.05 7.77 -12.59
N GLN A 162 -9.72 6.86 -13.51
CA GLN A 162 -10.68 6.32 -14.49
C GLN A 162 -11.82 5.56 -13.82
N GLN A 163 -11.53 4.71 -12.83
CA GLN A 163 -12.56 4.02 -12.06
C GLN A 163 -13.48 5.01 -11.33
N ALA A 164 -12.94 6.11 -10.83
CA ALA A 164 -13.70 7.18 -10.20
C ALA A 164 -14.46 8.06 -11.20
N SER A 165 -14.13 8.01 -12.49
CA SER A 165 -14.60 8.95 -13.51
C SER A 165 -14.30 10.42 -13.17
N LEU A 166 -13.09 10.68 -12.62
CA LEU A 166 -12.64 12.00 -12.17
C LEU A 166 -11.41 12.49 -12.95
N SER A 167 -11.29 13.82 -13.03
CA SER A 167 -10.05 14.47 -13.42
C SER A 167 -9.04 14.44 -12.25
N PRO A 168 -7.72 14.46 -12.53
CA PRO A 168 -6.69 14.40 -11.48
C PRO A 168 -6.86 15.48 -10.40
N SER A 169 -7.20 16.72 -10.78
CA SER A 169 -7.38 17.84 -9.84
C SER A 169 -8.61 17.72 -8.93
N GLU A 170 -9.48 16.72 -9.15
CA GLU A 170 -10.64 16.43 -8.31
C GLU A 170 -10.34 15.34 -7.27
N ALA A 171 -9.12 14.82 -7.26
CA ALA A 171 -8.71 13.71 -6.38
C ALA A 171 -7.46 14.07 -5.57
N VAL A 172 -7.41 13.52 -4.36
CA VAL A 172 -6.27 13.57 -3.45
C VAL A 172 -5.65 12.20 -3.34
N PHE A 173 -4.31 12.13 -3.29
CA PHE A 173 -3.58 10.94 -2.84
C PHE A 173 -2.97 11.19 -1.46
N VAL A 174 -3.26 10.31 -0.51
CA VAL A 174 -2.74 10.32 0.87
C VAL A 174 -1.73 9.21 1.02
N GLY A 175 -0.49 9.55 1.30
CA GLY A 175 0.61 8.59 1.42
C GLY A 175 1.66 9.04 2.43
N HIS A 176 2.73 8.26 2.55
CA HIS A 176 3.85 8.52 3.48
C HIS A 176 5.23 8.30 2.84
N LEU A 177 5.28 7.88 1.58
CA LEU A 177 6.54 7.69 0.83
C LEU A 177 6.68 8.77 -0.24
N GLY A 178 7.79 9.51 -0.22
CA GLY A 178 8.03 10.64 -1.12
C GLY A 178 7.92 10.27 -2.60
N ILE A 179 8.44 9.10 -2.98
CA ILE A 179 8.37 8.63 -4.37
C ILE A 179 6.92 8.38 -4.85
N GLU A 180 6.04 7.92 -3.97
CA GLU A 180 4.63 7.70 -4.28
C GLU A 180 3.87 9.02 -4.39
N LEU A 181 4.14 9.96 -3.46
CA LEU A 181 3.58 11.32 -3.50
C LEU A 181 4.01 12.06 -4.77
N GLN A 182 5.30 11.96 -5.16
CA GLN A 182 5.79 12.51 -6.42
C GLN A 182 5.08 11.92 -7.64
N GLY A 183 4.85 10.60 -7.66
CA GLY A 183 4.11 9.92 -8.72
C GLY A 183 2.66 10.41 -8.83
N ALA A 184 1.97 10.56 -7.70
CA ALA A 184 0.61 11.10 -7.66
C ALA A 184 0.55 12.57 -8.11
N HIS A 185 1.51 13.40 -7.65
CA HIS A 185 1.62 14.80 -8.08
C HIS A 185 1.91 14.91 -9.59
N ALA A 186 2.80 14.09 -10.12
CA ALA A 186 3.09 14.02 -11.55
C ALA A 186 1.85 13.58 -12.38
N ALA A 187 0.97 12.77 -11.80
CA ALA A 187 -0.33 12.42 -12.41
C ALA A 187 -1.38 13.54 -12.29
N GLY A 188 -1.04 14.67 -11.65
CA GLY A 188 -1.91 15.85 -11.49
C GLY A 188 -2.87 15.78 -10.31
N MET A 189 -2.70 14.83 -9.40
CA MET A 189 -3.47 14.71 -8.15
C MET A 189 -2.94 15.69 -7.12
N VAL A 190 -3.80 16.15 -6.22
CA VAL A 190 -3.38 16.81 -4.97
C VAL A 190 -2.76 15.74 -4.05
N THR A 191 -1.74 16.11 -3.29
CA THR A 191 -1.02 15.17 -2.42
C THR A 191 -1.05 15.59 -0.96
N ILE A 192 -1.28 14.63 -0.07
CA ILE A 192 -1.20 14.81 1.38
C ILE A 192 -0.23 13.79 1.95
N SER A 193 0.81 14.25 2.65
CA SER A 193 1.73 13.39 3.38
C SER A 193 1.25 13.16 4.81
N ILE A 194 1.23 11.88 5.23
CA ILE A 194 1.09 11.48 6.64
C ILE A 194 2.43 10.91 7.07
N ASP A 195 3.32 11.74 7.57
CA ASP A 195 4.57 11.32 8.21
C ASP A 195 5.10 12.46 9.09
N PRO A 196 5.59 12.13 10.33
CA PRO A 196 6.31 13.09 11.15
C PRO A 196 7.62 13.58 10.54
N ALA A 197 8.28 12.82 9.66
CA ALA A 197 9.49 13.24 8.95
C ALA A 197 9.20 14.18 7.77
N LEU A 198 7.95 14.37 7.39
CA LEU A 198 7.39 15.31 6.42
C LEU A 198 8.23 15.47 5.15
N GLU A 199 7.88 14.70 4.14
CA GLU A 199 8.40 14.90 2.79
C GLU A 199 8.08 16.33 2.29
N GLU A 200 9.10 17.05 1.84
CA GLU A 200 8.96 18.45 1.39
C GLU A 200 8.07 18.60 0.14
N ASN A 201 7.77 17.50 -0.54
CA ASN A 201 7.13 17.46 -1.87
C ASN A 201 5.62 17.18 -1.85
N ALA A 202 4.92 17.25 -0.72
CA ALA A 202 3.47 17.14 -0.67
C ALA A 202 2.81 18.53 -0.60
N ASP A 203 1.65 18.68 -1.25
CA ASP A 203 0.86 19.94 -1.24
C ASP A 203 0.36 20.25 0.17
N TYR A 204 -0.03 19.21 0.92
CA TYR A 204 -0.49 19.30 2.32
C TYR A 204 0.17 18.24 3.18
N ARG A 205 0.16 18.47 4.50
CA ARG A 205 0.81 17.60 5.48
C ARG A 205 -0.02 17.48 6.73
N CYS A 206 -0.04 16.30 7.34
CA CYS A 206 -0.56 16.05 8.66
C CYS A 206 0.26 14.96 9.37
N ARG A 207 0.10 14.84 10.69
CA ARG A 207 0.90 13.92 11.53
C ARG A 207 0.20 12.58 11.75
N SER A 208 -1.09 12.52 11.48
CA SER A 208 -1.92 11.34 11.71
C SER A 208 -3.11 11.33 10.78
N LEU A 209 -3.69 10.15 10.60
CA LEU A 209 -4.86 10.00 9.76
C LEU A 209 -6.07 10.84 10.25
N PRO A 210 -6.40 10.91 11.57
CA PRO A 210 -7.46 11.79 12.04
C PRO A 210 -7.22 13.29 11.79
N GLU A 211 -5.97 13.73 11.72
CA GLU A 211 -5.64 15.14 11.44
C GLU A 211 -6.03 15.57 10.02
N LEU A 212 -6.22 14.61 9.09
CA LEU A 212 -6.78 14.89 7.76
C LEU A 212 -8.06 15.72 7.83
N LEU A 213 -8.94 15.41 8.79
CA LEU A 213 -10.22 16.08 8.96
C LEU A 213 -10.09 17.58 9.32
N THR A 214 -8.90 18.03 9.72
CA THR A 214 -8.64 19.44 10.03
C THR A 214 -8.07 20.24 8.86
N LEU A 215 -7.72 19.57 7.77
CA LEU A 215 -7.13 20.24 6.61
C LEU A 215 -8.17 21.07 5.87
N PRO A 216 -7.93 22.38 5.62
CA PRO A 216 -8.91 23.27 4.98
C PRO A 216 -9.43 22.75 3.64
N ILE A 217 -8.54 22.12 2.84
CA ILE A 217 -8.90 21.57 1.53
C ILE A 217 -9.95 20.45 1.60
N LEU A 218 -10.06 19.75 2.73
CA LEU A 218 -11.05 18.70 2.95
C LEU A 218 -12.31 19.18 3.67
N GLN A 219 -12.32 20.43 4.13
CA GLN A 219 -13.49 21.05 4.78
C GLN A 219 -14.37 21.82 3.79
N GLU A 220 -13.87 22.14 2.61
CA GLU A 220 -14.56 22.92 1.57
C GLU A 220 -15.53 22.07 0.71
N THR A 221 -16.09 21.00 1.25
CA THR A 221 -17.07 20.20 0.50
C THR A 221 -18.42 20.90 0.43
N SER A 222 -18.89 21.08 -0.78
CA SER A 222 -20.25 21.54 -1.09
C SER A 222 -21.26 20.57 -0.46
N ALA A 223 -22.10 21.11 0.40
CA ALA A 223 -23.32 20.45 0.86
C ALA A 223 -24.31 20.32 -0.30
N ALA A 224 -24.12 19.31 -1.16
CA ALA A 224 -25.13 18.85 -2.08
C ALA A 224 -25.09 17.32 -2.09
N PRO A 225 -26.10 16.64 -1.49
CA PRO A 225 -26.18 15.19 -1.61
C PRO A 225 -26.39 14.83 -3.08
N LEU A 226 -25.58 13.92 -3.57
CA LEU A 226 -25.84 13.26 -4.86
C LEU A 226 -27.21 12.58 -4.76
N ARG A 227 -28.16 13.05 -5.57
CA ARG A 227 -29.49 12.42 -5.75
C ARG A 227 -29.38 11.22 -6.67
#